data_32f55985c954bde9de08c696fdaf129e
#
_entry.id   32f55985c954bde9de08c696fdaf129e
#
_cell.length_a   1.000
_cell.length_b   1.000
_cell.length_c   1.000
_cell.angle_alpha   90.00
_cell.angle_beta   90.00
_cell.angle_gamma   90.00
#
_symmetry.space_group_name_H-M   'P 1'
#
loop_
_entity.id
_entity.type
_entity.pdbx_description
1 polymer ?
#
loop_
_entity_poly.entity_id
_entity_poly.type
_entity_poly.pdbx_seq_one_letter_code
_entity_poly.pdbx_strand_id
1 'polypeptide(L)'
;MIYISSMIIPTIISIILFIGIKEKKSVYDLFINGARDGIKVAFKLFPTLIGIFLAIYMLRSSGLIDFICNILSNVTKLFNIPSEILPLAIIKPISGSGSMAIATEIMAHFGVDSNIGRVAATIMGSSETTFYVIALYMSSVKVKDGRKIVIPALLADFASIISAIIIFKIKKY
;
A
#
# COMPACT_ATOMS: atom_id res chain seq x y z
N MET A 1 11.31 0.59 21.21
CA MET A 1 10.84 -0.07 19.95
C MET A 1 11.46 0.51 18.68
N ILE A 2 11.67 1.82 18.57
CA ILE A 2 12.22 2.49 17.37
C ILE A 2 13.59 1.91 16.96
N TYR A 3 14.49 1.65 17.92
CA TYR A 3 15.84 1.11 17.61
C TYR A 3 15.81 -0.32 17.03
N ILE A 4 14.87 -1.15 17.44
CA ILE A 4 14.76 -2.53 16.93
C ILE A 4 14.31 -2.52 15.46
N SER A 5 13.33 -1.69 15.13
CA SER A 5 12.83 -1.55 13.74
C SER A 5 13.91 -1.00 12.80
N SER A 6 14.72 -0.03 13.25
CA SER A 6 15.79 0.55 12.41
C SER A 6 16.97 -0.39 12.19
N MET A 7 17.16 -1.42 13.03
CA MET A 7 18.23 -2.41 12.90
C MET A 7 17.90 -3.57 11.94
N ILE A 8 16.64 -3.76 11.56
CA ILE A 8 16.22 -4.91 10.72
C ILE A 8 16.94 -4.90 9.37
N ILE A 9 16.87 -3.79 8.63
CA ILE A 9 17.46 -3.70 7.29
C ILE A 9 18.99 -3.82 7.34
N PRO A 10 19.73 -3.07 8.19
CA PRO A 10 21.17 -3.27 8.34
C PRO A 10 21.56 -4.70 8.71
N THR A 11 20.79 -5.36 9.57
CA THR A 11 21.05 -6.75 9.98
C THR A 11 20.92 -7.71 8.79
N ILE A 12 19.85 -7.60 8.00
CA ILE A 12 19.65 -8.43 6.81
C ILE A 12 20.79 -8.24 5.81
N ILE A 13 21.20 -7.01 5.55
CA ILE A 13 22.31 -6.69 4.65
C ILE A 13 23.61 -7.31 5.19
N SER A 14 23.90 -7.16 6.49
CA SER A 14 25.08 -7.70 7.13
C SER A 14 25.12 -9.24 7.03
N ILE A 15 24.00 -9.93 7.22
CA ILE A 15 23.92 -11.37 7.10
C ILE A 15 24.22 -11.81 5.66
N ILE A 16 23.65 -11.13 4.66
CA ILE A 16 23.89 -11.45 3.24
C ILE A 16 25.38 -11.28 2.88
N LEU A 17 25.98 -10.16 3.31
CA LEU A 17 27.40 -9.90 3.09
C LEU A 17 28.27 -10.98 3.77
N PHE A 18 27.99 -11.30 5.03
CA PHE A 18 28.73 -12.31 5.77
C PHE A 18 28.69 -13.68 5.11
N ILE A 19 27.50 -14.12 4.65
CA ILE A 19 27.35 -15.39 3.92
C ILE A 19 28.14 -15.37 2.62
N GLY A 20 28.07 -14.27 1.85
CA GLY A 20 28.81 -14.12 0.60
C GLY A 20 30.32 -14.22 0.79
N ILE A 21 30.86 -13.56 1.82
CA ILE A 21 32.28 -13.61 2.18
C ILE A 21 32.68 -15.02 2.65
N LYS A 22 31.85 -15.65 3.50
CA LYS A 22 32.09 -17.03 3.99
C LYS A 22 32.15 -18.04 2.85
N GLU A 23 31.30 -17.87 1.84
CA GLU A 23 31.30 -18.72 0.64
C GLU A 23 32.37 -18.32 -0.40
N LYS A 24 33.25 -17.39 -0.07
CA LYS A 24 34.33 -16.89 -0.95
C LYS A 24 33.80 -16.38 -2.30
N LYS A 25 32.59 -15.84 -2.33
CA LYS A 25 31.98 -15.23 -3.52
C LYS A 25 32.42 -13.78 -3.65
N SER A 26 32.60 -13.30 -4.88
CA SER A 26 32.77 -11.88 -5.15
C SER A 26 31.45 -11.15 -4.92
N VAL A 27 31.22 -10.65 -3.70
CA VAL A 27 29.96 -10.00 -3.30
C VAL A 27 29.66 -8.79 -4.17
N TYR A 28 30.69 -8.04 -4.55
CA TYR A 28 30.56 -6.87 -5.42
C TYR A 28 30.05 -7.25 -6.82
N ASP A 29 30.64 -8.28 -7.44
CA ASP A 29 30.20 -8.73 -8.77
C ASP A 29 28.80 -9.30 -8.75
N LEU A 30 28.42 -10.01 -7.69
CA LEU A 30 27.05 -10.48 -7.48
C LEU A 30 26.06 -9.32 -7.36
N PHE A 31 26.42 -8.28 -6.62
CA PHE A 31 25.63 -7.07 -6.51
C PHE A 31 25.45 -6.37 -7.87
N ILE A 32 26.54 -6.18 -8.62
CA ILE A 32 26.48 -5.54 -9.95
C ILE A 32 25.62 -6.37 -10.93
N ASN A 33 25.76 -7.69 -10.92
CA ASN A 33 24.93 -8.56 -11.77
C ASN A 33 23.45 -8.47 -11.37
N GLY A 34 23.16 -8.52 -10.07
CA GLY A 34 21.79 -8.32 -9.56
C GLY A 34 21.20 -6.97 -9.93
N ALA A 35 22.00 -5.90 -9.84
CA ALA A 35 21.58 -4.55 -10.23
C ALA A 35 21.25 -4.45 -11.73
N ARG A 36 22.09 -5.07 -12.60
CA ARG A 36 21.80 -5.16 -14.05
C ARG A 36 20.51 -5.87 -14.35
N ASP A 37 20.26 -6.99 -13.67
CA ASP A 37 19.02 -7.74 -13.87
C ASP A 37 17.82 -6.98 -13.33
N GLY A 38 17.95 -6.30 -12.20
CA GLY A 38 16.93 -5.40 -11.67
C GLY A 38 16.54 -4.28 -12.63
N ILE A 39 17.52 -3.65 -13.29
CA ILE A 39 17.29 -2.63 -14.33
C ILE A 39 16.49 -3.22 -15.51
N LYS A 40 16.86 -4.41 -16.00
CA LYS A 40 16.12 -5.07 -17.09
C LYS A 40 14.66 -5.34 -16.70
N VAL A 41 14.43 -5.81 -15.48
CA VAL A 41 13.08 -6.05 -14.95
C VAL A 41 12.31 -4.72 -14.85
N ALA A 42 12.91 -3.65 -14.34
CA ALA A 42 12.29 -2.34 -14.26
C ALA A 42 11.84 -1.82 -15.64
N PHE A 43 12.70 -1.89 -16.65
CA PHE A 43 12.32 -1.49 -18.02
C PHE A 43 11.18 -2.36 -18.59
N LYS A 44 11.16 -3.66 -18.30
CA LYS A 44 10.09 -4.54 -18.76
C LYS A 44 8.74 -4.22 -18.11
N LEU A 45 8.75 -3.77 -16.87
CA LEU A 45 7.55 -3.42 -16.12
C LEU A 45 7.04 -2.00 -16.41
N PHE A 46 7.92 -1.11 -16.90
CA PHE A 46 7.64 0.31 -17.09
C PHE A 46 6.37 0.59 -17.93
N PRO A 47 6.11 -0.09 -19.08
CA PRO A 47 4.88 0.13 -19.85
C PRO A 47 3.60 -0.20 -19.06
N THR A 48 3.62 -1.28 -18.28
CA THR A 48 2.50 -1.69 -17.42
C THR A 48 2.23 -0.63 -16.35
N LEU A 49 3.30 -0.09 -15.72
CA LEU A 49 3.18 0.95 -14.71
C LEU A 49 2.59 2.24 -15.27
N ILE A 50 3.01 2.67 -16.46
CA ILE A 50 2.44 3.85 -17.14
C ILE A 50 0.93 3.66 -17.36
N GLY A 51 0.51 2.50 -17.87
CA GLY A 51 -0.90 2.19 -18.09
C GLY A 51 -1.73 2.27 -16.79
N ILE A 52 -1.20 1.72 -15.70
CA ILE A 52 -1.87 1.74 -14.39
C ILE A 52 -1.97 3.18 -13.86
N PHE A 53 -0.87 3.94 -13.88
CA PHE A 53 -0.87 5.32 -13.40
C PHE A 53 -1.82 6.21 -14.22
N LEU A 54 -1.87 6.02 -15.53
CA LEU A 54 -2.82 6.74 -16.40
C LEU A 54 -4.26 6.40 -16.03
N ALA A 55 -4.59 5.12 -15.87
CA ALA A 55 -5.92 4.68 -15.46
C ALA A 55 -6.34 5.25 -14.08
N ILE A 56 -5.42 5.24 -13.11
CA ILE A 56 -5.64 5.82 -11.79
C ILE A 56 -5.87 7.34 -11.88
N TYR A 57 -5.07 8.04 -12.69
CA TYR A 57 -5.23 9.48 -12.90
C TYR A 57 -6.58 9.81 -13.53
N MET A 58 -7.00 9.07 -14.55
CA MET A 58 -8.31 9.23 -15.19
C MET A 58 -9.46 8.96 -14.21
N LEU A 59 -9.33 7.93 -13.37
CA LEU A 59 -10.32 7.60 -12.33
C LEU A 59 -10.48 8.74 -11.30
N ARG A 60 -9.37 9.36 -10.89
CA ARG A 60 -9.40 10.49 -9.97
C ARG A 60 -10.00 11.74 -10.61
N SER A 61 -9.59 12.07 -11.84
CA SER A 61 -10.05 13.27 -12.54
C SER A 61 -11.50 13.19 -13.03
N SER A 62 -12.08 11.98 -13.13
CA SER A 62 -13.48 11.79 -13.52
C SER A 62 -14.51 12.15 -12.44
N GLY A 63 -14.09 12.45 -11.20
CA GLY A 63 -15.01 12.67 -10.07
C GLY A 63 -15.70 11.40 -9.56
N LEU A 64 -15.37 10.22 -10.12
CA LEU A 64 -16.00 8.96 -9.72
C LEU A 64 -15.73 8.62 -8.25
N ILE A 65 -14.55 8.97 -7.75
CA ILE A 65 -14.20 8.75 -6.34
C ILE A 65 -15.10 9.56 -5.41
N ASP A 66 -15.31 10.84 -5.73
CA ASP A 66 -16.19 11.72 -4.94
C ASP A 66 -17.64 11.25 -5.00
N PHE A 67 -18.10 10.77 -6.16
CA PHE A 67 -19.41 10.18 -6.33
C PHE A 67 -19.59 8.92 -5.44
N ILE A 68 -18.62 8.02 -5.43
CA ILE A 68 -18.65 6.82 -4.57
C ILE A 68 -18.62 7.22 -3.08
N CYS A 69 -17.77 8.18 -2.68
CA CYS A 69 -17.73 8.69 -1.31
C CYS A 69 -19.10 9.24 -0.86
N ASN A 70 -19.77 9.99 -1.72
CA ASN A 70 -21.10 10.55 -1.43
C ASN A 70 -22.16 9.45 -1.23
N ILE A 71 -22.17 8.42 -2.05
CA ILE A 71 -23.08 7.27 -1.88
C ILE A 71 -22.79 6.54 -0.57
N LEU A 72 -21.52 6.24 -0.30
CA LEU A 72 -21.11 5.48 0.87
C LEU A 72 -21.23 6.27 2.18
N SER A 73 -21.24 7.61 2.14
CA SER A 73 -21.37 8.45 3.33
C SER A 73 -22.66 8.17 4.13
N ASN A 74 -23.74 7.80 3.47
CA ASN A 74 -25.00 7.43 4.13
C ASN A 74 -24.90 6.07 4.85
N VAL A 75 -24.17 5.13 4.26
CA VAL A 75 -23.93 3.80 4.85
C VAL A 75 -22.98 3.91 6.05
N THR A 76 -21.93 4.70 5.94
CA THR A 76 -20.95 4.86 7.03
C THR A 76 -21.52 5.55 8.26
N LYS A 77 -22.47 6.47 8.09
CA LYS A 77 -23.21 7.06 9.20
C LYS A 77 -23.98 6.01 10.01
N LEU A 78 -24.56 5.01 9.34
CA LEU A 78 -25.29 3.92 9.98
C LEU A 78 -24.37 3.08 10.89
N PHE A 79 -23.11 2.90 10.49
CA PHE A 79 -22.13 2.12 11.25
C PHE A 79 -21.24 3.00 12.16
N ASN A 80 -21.52 4.30 12.28
CA ASN A 80 -20.68 5.27 13.01
C ASN A 80 -19.19 5.22 12.56
N ILE A 81 -18.95 5.08 11.27
CA ILE A 81 -17.63 5.17 10.66
C ILE A 81 -17.36 6.64 10.33
N PRO A 82 -16.22 7.21 10.75
CA PRO A 82 -15.88 8.59 10.38
C PRO A 82 -15.86 8.76 8.86
N SER A 83 -16.65 9.73 8.36
CA SER A 83 -16.74 10.03 6.92
C SER A 83 -15.40 10.43 6.31
N GLU A 84 -14.53 10.99 7.12
CA GLU A 84 -13.19 11.47 6.78
C GLU A 84 -12.24 10.32 6.34
N ILE A 85 -12.51 9.09 6.80
CA ILE A 85 -11.73 7.90 6.44
C ILE A 85 -12.14 7.33 5.07
N LEU A 86 -13.34 7.63 4.58
CA LEU A 86 -13.86 7.08 3.32
C LEU A 86 -12.96 7.35 2.10
N PRO A 87 -12.52 8.59 1.85
CA PRO A 87 -11.64 8.86 0.71
C PRO A 87 -10.35 8.05 0.78
N LEU A 88 -9.79 7.89 1.98
CA LEU A 88 -8.60 7.07 2.21
C LEU A 88 -8.88 5.60 1.91
N ALA A 89 -9.98 5.04 2.40
CA ALA A 89 -10.36 3.65 2.21
C ALA A 89 -10.55 3.30 0.73
N ILE A 90 -11.12 4.21 -0.07
CA ILE A 90 -11.37 4.02 -1.50
C ILE A 90 -10.09 4.18 -2.31
N ILE A 91 -9.26 5.16 -1.98
CA ILE A 91 -8.03 5.46 -2.71
C ILE A 91 -6.92 4.45 -2.40
N LYS A 92 -6.90 3.87 -1.21
CA LYS A 92 -5.81 2.99 -0.74
C LYS A 92 -5.53 1.81 -1.68
N PRO A 93 -6.51 1.03 -2.15
CA PRO A 93 -6.26 -0.04 -3.12
C PRO A 93 -5.77 0.44 -4.48
N ILE A 94 -6.02 1.72 -4.81
CA ILE A 94 -5.82 2.30 -6.15
C ILE A 94 -4.48 3.05 -6.24
N SER A 95 -4.17 3.89 -5.26
CA SER A 95 -3.03 4.83 -5.34
C SER A 95 -2.33 5.01 -3.99
N GLY A 96 -1.09 4.55 -3.88
CA GLY A 96 -0.26 4.70 -2.68
C GLY A 96 0.06 6.17 -2.37
N SER A 97 0.48 6.94 -3.38
CA SER A 97 0.78 8.38 -3.21
C SER A 97 -0.47 9.20 -2.88
N GLY A 98 -1.60 8.87 -3.53
CA GLY A 98 -2.88 9.50 -3.23
C GLY A 98 -3.36 9.20 -1.81
N SER A 99 -3.21 7.97 -1.36
CA SER A 99 -3.53 7.57 0.01
C SER A 99 -2.65 8.26 1.04
N MET A 100 -1.35 8.39 0.75
CA MET A 100 -0.41 9.11 1.61
C MET A 100 -0.81 10.58 1.76
N ALA A 101 -1.18 11.25 0.67
CA ALA A 101 -1.63 12.63 0.72
C ALA A 101 -2.89 12.79 1.59
N ILE A 102 -3.91 11.94 1.38
CA ILE A 102 -5.14 11.97 2.17
C ILE A 102 -4.86 11.63 3.65
N ALA A 103 -4.06 10.62 3.92
CA ALA A 103 -3.72 10.24 5.30
C ALA A 103 -2.95 11.36 6.02
N THR A 104 -2.03 12.03 5.32
CA THR A 104 -1.30 13.18 5.86
C THR A 104 -2.23 14.35 6.16
N GLU A 105 -3.17 14.64 5.27
CA GLU A 105 -4.19 15.69 5.46
C GLU A 105 -5.07 15.37 6.68
N ILE A 106 -5.56 14.13 6.80
CA ILE A 106 -6.33 13.68 7.96
C ILE A 106 -5.53 13.87 9.25
N MET A 107 -4.26 13.42 9.27
CA MET A 107 -3.40 13.55 10.45
C MET A 107 -3.06 15.00 10.78
N ALA A 108 -2.90 15.87 9.78
CA ALA A 108 -2.65 17.29 9.99
C ALA A 108 -3.88 18.01 10.56
N HIS A 109 -5.09 17.64 10.10
CA HIS A 109 -6.33 18.30 10.51
C HIS A 109 -6.84 17.81 11.87
N PHE A 110 -6.84 16.50 12.11
CA PHE A 110 -7.39 15.89 13.32
C PHE A 110 -6.35 15.56 14.39
N GLY A 111 -5.08 15.65 14.07
CA GLY A 111 -3.96 15.25 14.93
C GLY A 111 -3.57 13.78 14.74
N VAL A 112 -2.26 13.52 14.82
CA VAL A 112 -1.68 12.17 14.63
C VAL A 112 -2.17 11.18 15.70
N ASP A 113 -2.33 11.67 16.94
CA ASP A 113 -2.73 10.86 18.10
C ASP A 113 -4.25 10.76 18.28
N SER A 114 -5.04 11.47 17.47
CA SER A 114 -6.49 11.34 17.46
C SER A 114 -6.93 9.94 17.00
N ASN A 115 -8.12 9.51 17.37
CA ASN A 115 -8.65 8.22 16.90
C ASN A 115 -8.70 8.16 15.36
N ILE A 116 -9.09 9.23 14.70
CA ILE A 116 -9.16 9.33 13.23
C ILE A 116 -7.75 9.27 12.63
N GLY A 117 -6.79 10.02 13.18
CA GLY A 117 -5.39 9.98 12.74
C GLY A 117 -4.76 8.60 12.90
N ARG A 118 -5.00 7.94 14.03
CA ARG A 118 -4.53 6.55 14.27
C ARG A 118 -5.17 5.54 13.32
N VAL A 119 -6.47 5.66 13.03
CA VAL A 119 -7.13 4.82 12.01
C VAL A 119 -6.48 5.03 10.66
N ALA A 120 -6.26 6.29 10.23
CA ALA A 120 -5.60 6.61 8.97
C ALA A 120 -4.19 6.02 8.90
N ALA A 121 -3.38 6.19 9.93
CA ALA A 121 -2.03 5.61 10.03
C ALA A 121 -2.06 4.08 9.97
N THR A 122 -3.02 3.44 10.65
CA THR A 122 -3.17 1.97 10.64
C THR A 122 -3.56 1.46 9.26
N ILE A 123 -4.51 2.09 8.58
CA ILE A 123 -4.88 1.75 7.20
C ILE A 123 -3.65 1.87 6.28
N MET A 124 -2.85 2.92 6.44
CA MET A 124 -1.63 3.10 5.65
C MET A 124 -0.59 2.00 5.88
N GLY A 125 -0.45 1.52 7.10
CA GLY A 125 0.54 0.51 7.49
C GLY A 125 0.09 -0.94 7.34
N SER A 126 -1.22 -1.22 7.23
CA SER A 126 -1.77 -2.58 7.25
C SER A 126 -2.10 -3.16 5.88
N SER A 127 -2.13 -2.35 4.83
CA SER A 127 -2.42 -2.80 3.47
C SER A 127 -1.52 -2.10 2.45
N GLU A 128 -1.36 -2.72 1.28
CA GLU A 128 -0.61 -2.17 0.15
C GLU A 128 -1.54 -1.60 -0.92
N THR A 129 -0.97 -1.02 -1.97
CA THR A 129 -1.74 -0.54 -3.14
C THR A 129 -2.11 -1.71 -4.02
N THR A 130 -3.23 -2.34 -3.74
CA THR A 130 -3.65 -3.65 -4.24
C THR A 130 -3.61 -3.74 -5.77
N PHE A 131 -4.19 -2.79 -6.49
CA PHE A 131 -4.20 -2.83 -7.97
C PHE A 131 -2.80 -2.71 -8.56
N TYR A 132 -1.94 -1.86 -7.99
CA TYR A 132 -0.55 -1.73 -8.42
C TYR A 132 0.22 -3.03 -8.20
N VAL A 133 0.13 -3.61 -7.00
CA VAL A 133 0.84 -4.84 -6.65
C VAL A 133 0.37 -6.01 -7.53
N ILE A 134 -0.94 -6.20 -7.70
CA ILE A 134 -1.50 -7.24 -8.55
C ILE A 134 -1.00 -7.10 -10.00
N ALA A 135 -1.07 -5.90 -10.57
CA ALA A 135 -0.66 -5.68 -11.95
C ALA A 135 0.84 -5.91 -12.14
N LEU A 136 1.68 -5.49 -11.18
CA LEU A 136 3.11 -5.71 -11.18
C LEU A 136 3.44 -7.21 -11.18
N TYR A 137 2.87 -7.95 -10.24
CA TYR A 137 3.14 -9.39 -10.09
C TYR A 137 2.54 -10.20 -11.25
N MET A 138 1.32 -9.93 -11.68
CA MET A 138 0.72 -10.64 -12.80
C MET A 138 1.50 -10.43 -14.10
N SER A 139 2.02 -9.23 -14.35
CA SER A 139 2.85 -8.98 -15.54
C SER A 139 4.17 -9.74 -15.51
N SER A 140 4.76 -9.97 -14.32
CA SER A 140 6.03 -10.69 -14.17
C SER A 140 5.88 -12.21 -14.29
N VAL A 141 4.77 -12.79 -13.79
CA VAL A 141 4.52 -14.26 -13.81
C VAL A 141 3.58 -14.72 -14.93
N LYS A 142 3.15 -13.81 -15.83
CA LYS A 142 2.28 -14.09 -16.99
C LYS A 142 0.95 -14.78 -16.62
N VAL A 143 0.39 -14.49 -15.45
CA VAL A 143 -0.94 -14.99 -15.06
C VAL A 143 -2.01 -14.30 -15.91
N LYS A 144 -2.87 -15.11 -16.56
CA LYS A 144 -3.91 -14.60 -17.47
C LYS A 144 -5.24 -14.30 -16.76
N ASP A 145 -5.55 -15.01 -15.66
CA ASP A 145 -6.82 -14.85 -14.94
C ASP A 145 -6.62 -14.13 -13.60
N GLY A 146 -6.76 -12.80 -13.64
CA GLY A 146 -6.63 -11.95 -12.47
C GLY A 146 -7.82 -11.95 -11.52
N ARG A 147 -8.99 -12.46 -11.93
CA ARG A 147 -10.21 -12.41 -11.10
C ARG A 147 -10.05 -13.15 -9.79
N LYS A 148 -9.37 -14.31 -9.82
CA LYS A 148 -9.10 -15.14 -8.64
C LYS A 148 -8.16 -14.48 -7.63
N ILE A 149 -7.44 -13.43 -8.03
CA ILE A 149 -6.48 -12.71 -7.20
C ILE A 149 -7.10 -11.39 -6.70
N VAL A 150 -7.80 -10.66 -7.58
CA VAL A 150 -8.36 -9.34 -7.27
C VAL A 150 -9.42 -9.41 -6.17
N ILE A 151 -10.36 -10.36 -6.26
CA ILE A 151 -11.47 -10.45 -5.30
C ILE A 151 -10.95 -10.75 -3.87
N PRO A 152 -10.13 -11.78 -3.62
CA PRO A 152 -9.58 -12.01 -2.29
C PRO A 152 -8.73 -10.84 -1.75
N ALA A 153 -7.97 -10.18 -2.63
CA ALA A 153 -7.14 -9.05 -2.23
C ALA A 153 -7.99 -7.85 -1.77
N LEU A 154 -9.05 -7.51 -2.52
CA LEU A 154 -9.98 -6.45 -2.10
C LEU A 154 -10.76 -6.80 -0.83
N LEU A 155 -11.11 -8.07 -0.63
CA LEU A 155 -11.72 -8.53 0.63
C LEU A 155 -10.75 -8.39 1.81
N ALA A 156 -9.46 -8.66 1.61
CA ALA A 156 -8.43 -8.47 2.62
C ALA A 156 -8.24 -6.99 2.95
N ASP A 157 -8.21 -6.09 1.96
CA ASP A 157 -8.17 -4.64 2.17
C ASP A 157 -9.38 -4.18 2.98
N PHE A 158 -10.57 -4.61 2.60
CA PHE A 158 -11.81 -4.27 3.31
C PHE A 158 -11.79 -4.76 4.77
N ALA A 159 -11.36 -6.00 5.00
CA ALA A 159 -11.20 -6.56 6.34
C ALA A 159 -10.17 -5.76 7.16
N SER A 160 -9.06 -5.35 6.56
CA SER A 160 -8.03 -4.51 7.19
C SER A 160 -8.58 -3.15 7.62
N ILE A 161 -9.31 -2.47 6.73
CA ILE A 161 -9.94 -1.16 7.01
C ILE A 161 -10.95 -1.28 8.15
N ILE A 162 -11.85 -2.27 8.09
CA ILE A 162 -12.84 -2.50 9.16
C ILE A 162 -12.15 -2.81 10.48
N SER A 163 -11.11 -3.65 10.48
CA SER A 163 -10.36 -4.00 11.69
C SER A 163 -9.70 -2.76 12.31
N ALA A 164 -9.10 -1.88 11.50
CA ALA A 164 -8.53 -0.63 11.96
C ALA A 164 -9.59 0.25 12.64
N ILE A 165 -10.76 0.40 12.03
CA ILE A 165 -11.86 1.20 12.59
C ILE A 165 -12.35 0.61 13.91
N ILE A 166 -12.54 -0.71 13.98
CA ILE A 166 -13.05 -1.40 15.18
C ILE A 166 -12.06 -1.23 16.35
N ILE A 167 -10.77 -1.45 16.12
CA ILE A 167 -9.73 -1.35 17.15
C ILE A 167 -9.74 0.03 17.83
N PHE A 168 -9.84 1.11 17.04
CA PHE A 168 -9.81 2.46 17.59
C PHE A 168 -11.17 2.98 18.03
N LYS A 169 -12.28 2.35 17.61
CA LYS A 169 -13.62 2.63 18.14
C LYS A 169 -13.81 2.06 19.56
N ILE A 170 -13.23 0.88 19.82
CA ILE A 170 -13.32 0.21 21.11
C ILE A 170 -12.42 0.88 22.16
N LYS A 171 -11.27 1.40 21.74
CA LYS A 171 -10.37 2.21 22.60
C LYS A 171 -10.86 3.65 22.74
N LYS A 172 -12.01 3.87 23.37
CA LYS A 172 -12.32 5.16 23.97
C LYS A 172 -11.44 5.34 25.21
N TYR A 173 -10.34 6.07 25.04
CA TYR A 173 -9.61 6.66 26.18
C TYR A 173 -10.14 8.06 26.38
#